data_93fe7470e1c49822c0e35ef370b33c1d
#
_entry.id   93fe7470e1c49822c0e35ef370b33c1d
#
_cell.length_a   1.000
_cell.length_b   1.000
_cell.length_c   1.000
_cell.angle_alpha   90.00
_cell.angle_beta   90.00
_cell.angle_gamma   90.00
#
_symmetry.space_group_name_H-M   'P 1'
#
loop_
_entity.id
_entity.type
_entity.pdbx_description
1 polymer ?
#
loop_
_entity_poly.entity_id
_entity_poly.type
_entity_poly.pdbx_seq_one_letter_code
_entity_poly.pdbx_strand_id
1 'polypeptide(L)'
;MFSEELEKYSWDDITACINSKQSRDVEIALGKEHLTIDDFMALVSPAAAPYLEPMAALSRRYTQERFGKTIQMYVPLYITNSCNNFCVYCGFNHNNPISRIILTEEEIENECRAIRKLGPFENLLIVTGENPRDAGVDYLERALHVARPYFANLSIEVMPLKSEDYYRLTKSGLNGVVCFQETYHKDRYKTYHPKGMKSIFEWRVNGFDRMGQAGVHKIGMGVLIGLEPWRTDVTMMAIHLQYLRKHYWQTKYSVNFPRMRPSEGHFQPNVVMSDRELAQLIFAFRIFDHDVDISVSTRENPNFRNHIATLGATSMSAGSKTDPGGYATYPQALEQFVVSDERTPAEVEKAVKAMGYEVVWKDWDKIFD
;
A
#
# COMPACT_ATOMS: atom_id res chain seq x y z
N MET A 1 21.08 -5.67 -6.29
CA MET A 1 19.66 -5.29 -6.24
C MET A 1 18.83 -6.39 -5.60
N PHE A 2 17.62 -6.09 -5.13
CA PHE A 2 16.82 -7.10 -4.42
C PHE A 2 16.50 -8.34 -5.24
N SER A 3 16.37 -8.24 -6.57
CA SER A 3 16.18 -9.42 -7.42
C SER A 3 17.29 -10.48 -7.26
N GLU A 4 18.53 -10.06 -7.00
CA GLU A 4 19.66 -10.97 -6.74
C GLU A 4 19.58 -11.59 -5.33
N GLU A 5 19.11 -10.82 -4.35
CA GLU A 5 18.85 -11.31 -3.00
C GLU A 5 17.72 -12.33 -2.98
N LEU A 6 16.65 -12.06 -3.75
CA LEU A 6 15.47 -12.90 -3.86
C LEU A 6 15.79 -14.31 -4.39
N GLU A 7 16.80 -14.46 -5.25
CA GLU A 7 17.25 -15.76 -5.76
C GLU A 7 17.75 -16.74 -4.69
N LYS A 8 18.05 -16.24 -3.49
CA LYS A 8 18.44 -17.07 -2.34
C LYS A 8 17.25 -17.77 -1.65
N TYR A 9 16.03 -17.40 -2.00
CA TYR A 9 14.81 -17.87 -1.36
C TYR A 9 13.93 -18.60 -2.37
N SER A 10 13.65 -19.87 -2.09
CA SER A 10 12.69 -20.65 -2.86
C SER A 10 11.28 -20.39 -2.34
N TRP A 11 10.33 -20.18 -3.25
CA TRP A 11 8.92 -20.04 -2.92
C TRP A 11 8.38 -21.28 -2.19
N ASP A 12 8.72 -22.46 -2.70
CA ASP A 12 8.24 -23.72 -2.15
C ASP A 12 8.84 -24.02 -0.78
N ASP A 13 10.13 -23.71 -0.59
CA ASP A 13 10.81 -23.90 0.72
C ASP A 13 10.22 -22.97 1.79
N ILE A 14 9.97 -21.71 1.45
CA ILE A 14 9.30 -20.75 2.36
C ILE A 14 7.89 -21.27 2.70
N THR A 15 7.14 -21.71 1.69
CA THR A 15 5.79 -22.28 1.90
C THR A 15 5.82 -23.50 2.80
N ALA A 16 6.75 -24.43 2.56
CA ALA A 16 6.93 -25.62 3.39
C ALA A 16 7.34 -25.26 4.82
N CYS A 17 8.26 -24.32 5.00
CA CYS A 17 8.68 -23.82 6.30
C CYS A 17 7.51 -23.22 7.10
N ILE A 18 6.72 -22.35 6.49
CA ILE A 18 5.53 -21.74 7.13
C ILE A 18 4.55 -22.84 7.58
N ASN A 19 4.28 -23.83 6.72
CA ASN A 19 3.33 -24.90 7.01
C ASN A 19 3.84 -25.91 8.04
N SER A 20 5.15 -25.99 8.27
CA SER A 20 5.77 -26.86 9.29
C SER A 20 5.77 -26.27 10.69
N LYS A 21 5.49 -24.95 10.83
CA LYS A 21 5.51 -24.26 12.13
C LYS A 21 4.48 -24.84 13.10
N GLN A 22 4.88 -24.91 14.36
CA GLN A 22 4.07 -25.44 15.46
C GLN A 22 3.76 -24.35 16.49
N SER A 23 2.82 -24.62 17.40
CA SER A 23 2.48 -23.71 18.51
C SER A 23 3.69 -23.22 19.30
N ARG A 24 4.67 -24.11 19.54
CA ARG A 24 5.91 -23.75 20.24
C ARG A 24 6.72 -22.68 19.52
N ASP A 25 6.76 -22.70 18.18
CA ASP A 25 7.50 -21.70 17.39
C ASP A 25 6.83 -20.33 17.54
N VAL A 26 5.49 -20.32 17.57
CA VAL A 26 4.70 -19.10 17.81
C VAL A 26 4.95 -18.55 19.20
N GLU A 27 4.94 -19.39 20.24
CA GLU A 27 5.22 -18.98 21.62
C GLU A 27 6.63 -18.39 21.76
N ILE A 28 7.62 -19.02 21.11
CA ILE A 28 9.00 -18.51 21.09
C ILE A 28 9.05 -17.14 20.41
N ALA A 29 8.40 -16.98 19.25
CA ALA A 29 8.35 -15.71 18.53
C ALA A 29 7.70 -14.61 19.36
N LEU A 30 6.58 -14.90 20.02
CA LEU A 30 5.88 -13.93 20.89
C LEU A 30 6.68 -13.52 22.13
N GLY A 31 7.64 -14.31 22.56
CA GLY A 31 8.54 -14.01 23.70
C GLY A 31 9.77 -13.17 23.32
N LYS A 32 10.01 -12.89 22.03
CA LYS A 32 11.18 -12.15 21.55
C LYS A 32 10.89 -10.67 21.37
N GLU A 33 11.89 -9.83 21.63
CA GLU A 33 11.84 -8.41 21.32
C GLU A 33 12.19 -8.10 19.85
N HIS A 34 13.15 -8.85 19.30
CA HIS A 34 13.57 -8.73 17.90
C HIS A 34 13.35 -10.04 17.16
N LEU A 35 12.53 -10.00 16.14
CA LEU A 35 12.15 -11.16 15.37
C LEU A 35 13.04 -11.34 14.14
N THR A 36 13.34 -12.61 13.85
CA THR A 36 13.92 -13.05 12.58
C THR A 36 12.81 -13.33 11.56
N ILE A 37 13.18 -13.55 10.30
CA ILE A 37 12.23 -14.02 9.27
C ILE A 37 11.60 -15.36 9.66
N ASP A 38 12.36 -16.23 10.33
CA ASP A 38 11.83 -17.52 10.81
C ASP A 38 10.74 -17.34 11.88
N ASP A 39 10.91 -16.38 12.79
CA ASP A 39 9.88 -15.99 13.77
C ASP A 39 8.66 -15.36 13.07
N PHE A 40 8.88 -14.51 12.04
CA PHE A 40 7.78 -13.95 11.26
C PHE A 40 6.97 -15.06 10.57
N MET A 41 7.65 -16.05 9.98
CA MET A 41 6.97 -17.22 9.39
C MET A 41 6.12 -17.97 10.42
N ALA A 42 6.56 -18.08 11.68
CA ALA A 42 5.75 -18.66 12.74
C ALA A 42 4.47 -17.84 13.02
N LEU A 43 4.58 -16.51 13.09
CA LEU A 43 3.44 -15.61 13.35
C LEU A 43 2.42 -15.56 12.22
N VAL A 44 2.83 -15.74 10.96
CA VAL A 44 1.90 -15.79 9.81
C VAL A 44 1.41 -17.22 9.52
N SER A 45 1.96 -18.24 10.18
CA SER A 45 1.60 -19.64 9.96
C SER A 45 0.17 -19.98 10.42
N PRO A 46 -0.40 -21.09 9.96
CA PRO A 46 -1.67 -21.60 10.49
C PRO A 46 -1.61 -21.90 12.01
N ALA A 47 -0.43 -22.26 12.55
CA ALA A 47 -0.23 -22.53 13.97
C ALA A 47 -0.46 -21.28 14.85
N ALA A 48 -0.36 -20.08 14.32
CA ALA A 48 -0.60 -18.84 15.06
C ALA A 48 -2.10 -18.47 15.20
N ALA A 49 -3.01 -19.15 14.50
CA ALA A 49 -4.44 -18.85 14.56
C ALA A 49 -5.04 -18.89 16.00
N PRO A 50 -4.64 -19.78 16.92
CA PRO A 50 -5.08 -19.75 18.32
C PRO A 50 -4.51 -18.57 19.13
N TYR A 51 -3.44 -17.94 18.66
CA TYR A 51 -2.69 -16.90 19.37
C TYR A 51 -3.07 -15.47 18.96
N LEU A 52 -4.20 -15.28 18.27
CA LEU A 52 -4.59 -13.94 17.79
C LEU A 52 -4.79 -12.91 18.90
N GLU A 53 -5.32 -13.30 20.05
CA GLU A 53 -5.49 -12.38 21.18
C GLU A 53 -4.16 -11.89 21.76
N PRO A 54 -3.19 -12.75 22.11
CA PRO A 54 -1.86 -12.29 22.52
C PRO A 54 -1.13 -11.52 21.43
N MET A 55 -1.28 -11.88 20.14
CA MET A 55 -0.73 -11.11 19.02
C MET A 55 -1.36 -9.71 18.95
N ALA A 56 -2.68 -9.60 19.09
CA ALA A 56 -3.39 -8.31 19.11
C ALA A 56 -2.92 -7.41 20.26
N ALA A 57 -2.73 -7.98 21.45
CA ALA A 57 -2.25 -7.26 22.62
C ALA A 57 -0.83 -6.70 22.42
N LEU A 58 0.09 -7.51 21.86
CA LEU A 58 1.45 -7.09 21.52
C LEU A 58 1.45 -6.04 20.40
N SER A 59 0.70 -6.27 19.33
CA SER A 59 0.57 -5.34 18.21
C SER A 59 0.06 -3.98 18.68
N ARG A 60 -1.00 -3.96 19.50
CA ARG A 60 -1.51 -2.73 20.12
C ARG A 60 -0.46 -2.02 20.95
N ARG A 61 0.25 -2.75 21.81
CA ARG A 61 1.30 -2.19 22.67
C ARG A 61 2.39 -1.53 21.82
N TYR A 62 2.98 -2.24 20.87
CA TYR A 62 4.04 -1.69 20.01
C TYR A 62 3.56 -0.53 19.14
N THR A 63 2.32 -0.58 18.65
CA THR A 63 1.73 0.54 17.91
C THR A 63 1.62 1.78 18.80
N GLN A 64 1.13 1.64 20.03
CA GLN A 64 0.98 2.77 20.95
C GLN A 64 2.32 3.30 21.45
N GLU A 65 3.30 2.44 21.72
CA GLU A 65 4.67 2.85 22.12
C GLU A 65 5.34 3.67 21.01
N ARG A 66 5.13 3.32 19.74
CA ARG A 66 5.81 3.97 18.62
C ARG A 66 5.04 5.13 17.99
N PHE A 67 3.73 5.03 17.88
CA PHE A 67 2.87 5.98 17.15
C PHE A 67 1.83 6.67 18.05
N GLY A 68 1.75 6.30 19.33
CA GLY A 68 0.71 6.79 20.21
C GLY A 68 -0.67 6.24 19.86
N LYS A 69 -1.71 6.99 20.24
CA LYS A 69 -3.11 6.70 19.89
C LYS A 69 -3.55 7.59 18.72
N THR A 70 -2.86 7.47 17.59
CA THR A 70 -3.11 8.32 16.43
C THR A 70 -3.32 7.50 15.16
N ILE A 71 -4.14 8.03 14.25
CA ILE A 71 -4.33 7.50 12.90
C ILE A 71 -4.11 8.64 11.91
N GLN A 72 -3.10 8.49 11.06
CA GLN A 72 -2.85 9.42 9.97
C GLN A 72 -3.90 9.23 8.86
N MET A 73 -4.48 10.32 8.39
CA MET A 73 -5.46 10.28 7.29
C MET A 73 -4.85 10.74 5.97
N TYR A 74 -5.17 10.00 4.91
CA TYR A 74 -4.81 10.37 3.54
C TYR A 74 -5.98 10.16 2.60
N VAL A 75 -5.88 10.73 1.40
CA VAL A 75 -6.86 10.59 0.35
C VAL A 75 -6.19 10.29 -0.98
N PRO A 76 -6.65 9.28 -1.76
CA PRO A 76 -6.17 9.03 -3.12
C PRO A 76 -6.82 10.02 -4.10
N LEU A 77 -6.05 10.49 -5.08
CA LEU A 77 -6.52 11.23 -6.24
C LEU A 77 -6.07 10.51 -7.51
N TYR A 78 -7.00 9.90 -8.22
CA TYR A 78 -6.77 9.29 -9.51
C TYR A 78 -6.77 10.38 -10.58
N ILE A 79 -5.65 10.55 -11.28
CA ILE A 79 -5.51 11.59 -12.32
C ILE A 79 -5.57 11.02 -13.74
N THR A 80 -5.43 9.69 -13.89
CA THR A 80 -5.67 9.00 -15.16
C THR A 80 -5.88 7.49 -14.96
N ASN A 81 -6.75 6.90 -15.79
CA ASN A 81 -6.90 5.45 -15.95
C ASN A 81 -6.23 4.92 -17.24
N SER A 82 -5.49 5.77 -17.97
CA SER A 82 -4.72 5.32 -19.13
C SER A 82 -3.63 4.34 -18.70
N CYS A 83 -3.67 3.11 -19.21
CA CYS A 83 -2.77 2.03 -18.84
C CYS A 83 -2.40 1.19 -20.05
N ASN A 84 -1.10 0.84 -20.17
CA ASN A 84 -0.56 -0.02 -21.23
C ASN A 84 -0.29 -1.45 -20.75
N ASN A 85 -0.69 -1.79 -19.51
CA ASN A 85 -0.52 -3.13 -18.96
C ASN A 85 -1.80 -3.96 -19.10
N PHE A 86 -1.62 -5.28 -19.08
CA PHE A 86 -2.66 -6.28 -19.31
C PHE A 86 -2.92 -7.10 -18.04
N CYS A 87 -2.89 -6.45 -16.86
CA CYS A 87 -3.12 -7.13 -15.59
C CYS A 87 -4.53 -7.71 -15.53
N VAL A 88 -4.64 -9.02 -15.35
CA VAL A 88 -5.91 -9.76 -15.48
C VAL A 88 -6.96 -9.40 -14.41
N TYR A 89 -6.53 -8.79 -13.30
CA TYR A 89 -7.34 -8.45 -12.13
C TYR A 89 -7.72 -6.96 -12.02
N CYS A 90 -7.25 -6.12 -12.95
CA CYS A 90 -7.34 -4.65 -12.81
C CYS A 90 -8.41 -4.06 -13.71
N GLY A 91 -9.29 -3.22 -13.17
CA GLY A 91 -10.30 -2.49 -13.94
C GLY A 91 -9.70 -1.61 -15.05
N PHE A 92 -8.47 -1.11 -14.87
CA PHE A 92 -7.75 -0.31 -15.87
C PHE A 92 -6.97 -1.14 -16.89
N ASN A 93 -7.14 -2.47 -16.92
CA ASN A 93 -6.52 -3.34 -17.93
C ASN A 93 -6.68 -2.75 -19.32
N HIS A 94 -5.61 -2.81 -20.13
CA HIS A 94 -5.59 -2.26 -21.48
C HIS A 94 -6.72 -2.78 -22.37
N ASN A 95 -7.10 -4.05 -22.21
CA ASN A 95 -8.17 -4.68 -22.99
C ASN A 95 -9.58 -4.31 -22.56
N ASN A 96 -9.77 -3.72 -21.39
CA ASN A 96 -11.10 -3.36 -20.92
C ASN A 96 -11.66 -2.21 -21.79
N PRO A 97 -12.90 -2.32 -22.28
CA PRO A 97 -13.54 -1.33 -23.13
C PRO A 97 -14.06 -0.14 -22.34
N ILE A 98 -13.17 0.55 -21.64
CA ILE A 98 -13.47 1.71 -20.79
C ILE A 98 -13.02 3.01 -21.42
N SER A 99 -13.70 4.10 -21.10
CA SER A 99 -13.26 5.44 -21.46
C SER A 99 -11.95 5.76 -20.75
N ARG A 100 -10.91 6.16 -21.52
CA ARG A 100 -9.62 6.58 -20.96
C ARG A 100 -9.63 8.06 -20.70
N ILE A 101 -9.40 8.43 -19.45
CA ILE A 101 -9.42 9.80 -18.94
C ILE A 101 -7.99 10.17 -18.54
N ILE A 102 -7.54 11.36 -18.91
CA ILE A 102 -6.28 11.97 -18.49
C ILE A 102 -6.64 13.39 -18.08
N LEU A 103 -6.54 13.69 -16.79
CA LEU A 103 -6.91 15.02 -16.28
C LEU A 103 -5.92 16.08 -16.74
N THR A 104 -6.44 17.22 -17.15
CA THR A 104 -5.66 18.45 -17.36
C THR A 104 -5.23 19.04 -16.03
N GLU A 105 -4.30 19.99 -16.04
CA GLU A 105 -3.86 20.70 -14.84
C GLU A 105 -5.02 21.43 -14.13
N GLU A 106 -5.94 22.03 -14.92
CA GLU A 106 -7.14 22.68 -14.39
C GLU A 106 -8.09 21.68 -13.71
N GLU A 107 -8.29 20.50 -14.32
CA GLU A 107 -9.11 19.43 -13.75
C GLU A 107 -8.48 18.88 -12.47
N ILE A 108 -7.15 18.67 -12.44
CA ILE A 108 -6.41 18.27 -11.23
C ILE A 108 -6.60 19.31 -10.11
N GLU A 109 -6.54 20.59 -10.44
CA GLU A 109 -6.77 21.67 -9.47
C GLU A 109 -8.20 21.65 -8.92
N ASN A 110 -9.19 21.42 -9.77
CA ASN A 110 -10.60 21.31 -9.37
C ASN A 110 -10.82 20.13 -8.42
N GLU A 111 -10.18 18.99 -8.67
CA GLU A 111 -10.17 17.83 -7.78
C GLU A 111 -9.52 18.16 -6.43
N CYS A 112 -8.36 18.82 -6.43
CA CYS A 112 -7.71 19.26 -5.19
C CYS A 112 -8.62 20.16 -4.34
N ARG A 113 -9.30 21.11 -4.97
CA ARG A 113 -10.27 22.00 -4.30
C ARG A 113 -11.47 21.22 -3.74
N ALA A 114 -11.97 20.22 -4.46
CA ALA A 114 -13.06 19.37 -4.00
C ALA A 114 -12.64 18.53 -2.80
N ILE A 115 -11.46 17.92 -2.82
CA ILE A 115 -10.90 17.15 -1.70
C ILE A 115 -10.73 18.04 -0.47
N ARG A 116 -10.25 19.28 -0.62
CA ARG A 116 -10.13 20.25 0.51
C ARG A 116 -11.48 20.61 1.13
N LYS A 117 -12.57 20.58 0.35
CA LYS A 117 -13.94 20.79 0.87
C LYS A 117 -14.48 19.53 1.56
N LEU A 118 -14.05 18.35 1.13
CA LEU A 118 -14.45 17.07 1.71
C LEU A 118 -13.89 16.87 3.13
N GLY A 119 -12.66 17.36 3.38
CA GLY A 119 -12.01 17.23 4.68
C GLY A 119 -10.66 17.97 4.75
N PRO A 120 -10.08 18.11 5.95
CA PRO A 120 -8.82 18.84 6.16
C PRO A 120 -7.58 18.02 5.78
N PHE A 121 -7.65 17.24 4.71
CA PHE A 121 -6.54 16.41 4.24
C PHE A 121 -5.29 17.24 3.91
N GLU A 122 -4.16 16.79 4.41
CA GLU A 122 -2.83 17.30 4.07
C GLU A 122 -1.95 16.22 3.42
N ASN A 123 -2.41 14.96 3.39
CA ASN A 123 -1.70 13.84 2.77
C ASN A 123 -2.47 13.39 1.52
N LEU A 124 -1.92 13.68 0.35
CA LEU A 124 -2.48 13.27 -0.94
C LEU A 124 -1.67 12.12 -1.54
N LEU A 125 -2.36 11.10 -2.04
CA LEU A 125 -1.78 10.03 -2.86
C LEU A 125 -2.27 10.17 -4.30
N ILE A 126 -1.42 10.65 -5.20
CA ILE A 126 -1.73 10.74 -6.64
C ILE A 126 -1.56 9.35 -7.26
N VAL A 127 -2.60 8.88 -7.93
CA VAL A 127 -2.64 7.53 -8.54
C VAL A 127 -2.83 7.64 -10.05
N THR A 128 -2.11 6.82 -10.81
CA THR A 128 -2.23 6.74 -12.27
C THR A 128 -2.36 5.31 -12.76
N GLY A 129 -2.97 5.14 -13.92
CA GLY A 129 -2.66 4.00 -14.78
C GLY A 129 -1.20 4.06 -15.24
N GLU A 130 -0.64 2.91 -15.58
CA GLU A 130 0.78 2.80 -15.99
C GLU A 130 0.90 2.97 -17.52
N ASN A 131 0.97 4.22 -17.99
CA ASN A 131 1.22 4.57 -19.39
C ASN A 131 2.28 5.67 -19.47
N PRO A 132 3.55 5.36 -19.80
CA PRO A 132 4.63 6.34 -19.83
C PRO A 132 4.41 7.50 -20.81
N ARG A 133 3.59 7.31 -21.85
CA ARG A 133 3.28 8.35 -22.83
C ARG A 133 2.33 9.40 -22.25
N ASP A 134 1.28 8.94 -21.55
CA ASP A 134 0.20 9.80 -21.08
C ASP A 134 0.44 10.27 -19.63
N ALA A 135 1.06 9.42 -18.80
CA ALA A 135 1.35 9.67 -17.39
C ALA A 135 2.85 9.53 -17.08
N GLY A 136 3.68 10.09 -17.98
CA GLY A 136 5.14 10.13 -17.79
C GLY A 136 5.58 11.14 -16.74
N VAL A 137 6.91 11.22 -16.53
CA VAL A 137 7.53 12.03 -15.46
C VAL A 137 7.13 13.51 -15.56
N ASP A 138 7.09 14.07 -16.77
CA ASP A 138 6.70 15.47 -16.97
C ASP A 138 5.24 15.76 -16.56
N TYR A 139 4.33 14.82 -16.80
CA TYR A 139 2.94 14.91 -16.35
C TYR A 139 2.84 14.81 -14.83
N LEU A 140 3.56 13.86 -14.23
CA LEU A 140 3.61 13.70 -12.77
C LEU A 140 4.19 14.94 -12.08
N GLU A 141 5.24 15.54 -12.64
CA GLU A 141 5.83 16.76 -12.11
C GLU A 141 4.84 17.93 -12.13
N ARG A 142 4.10 18.14 -13.25
CA ARG A 142 3.04 19.15 -13.32
C ARG A 142 1.94 18.87 -12.30
N ALA A 143 1.49 17.61 -12.17
CA ALA A 143 0.49 17.25 -11.18
C ALA A 143 0.93 17.56 -9.73
N LEU A 144 2.21 17.28 -9.39
CA LEU A 144 2.78 17.66 -8.10
C LEU A 144 2.77 19.18 -7.89
N HIS A 145 3.16 19.96 -8.90
CA HIS A 145 3.14 21.43 -8.83
C HIS A 145 1.73 22.00 -8.60
N VAL A 146 0.72 21.43 -9.28
CA VAL A 146 -0.68 21.81 -9.08
C VAL A 146 -1.20 21.45 -7.69
N ALA A 147 -0.83 20.26 -7.18
CA ALA A 147 -1.32 19.78 -5.89
C ALA A 147 -0.61 20.44 -4.68
N ARG A 148 0.64 20.87 -4.83
CA ARG A 148 1.49 21.40 -3.75
C ARG A 148 0.88 22.55 -2.94
N PRO A 149 0.16 23.52 -3.52
CA PRO A 149 -0.51 24.60 -2.75
C PRO A 149 -1.64 24.11 -1.84
N TYR A 150 -2.16 22.91 -2.10
CA TYR A 150 -3.32 22.36 -1.40
C TYR A 150 -2.96 21.33 -0.33
N PHE A 151 -1.80 20.67 -0.44
CA PHE A 151 -1.43 19.55 0.44
C PHE A 151 0.02 19.65 0.87
N ALA A 152 0.28 19.44 2.16
CA ALA A 152 1.64 19.46 2.70
C ALA A 152 2.46 18.21 2.31
N ASN A 153 1.83 17.06 2.14
CA ASN A 153 2.49 15.79 1.86
C ASN A 153 1.94 15.15 0.59
N LEU A 154 2.81 15.04 -0.42
CA LEU A 154 2.47 14.47 -1.71
C LEU A 154 3.16 13.12 -1.90
N SER A 155 2.36 12.10 -2.17
CA SER A 155 2.83 10.76 -2.55
C SER A 155 2.26 10.36 -3.91
N ILE A 156 2.95 9.44 -4.58
CA ILE A 156 2.50 8.87 -5.85
C ILE A 156 2.38 7.35 -5.77
N GLU A 157 1.39 6.80 -6.48
CA GLU A 157 1.27 5.37 -6.77
C GLU A 157 1.18 5.22 -8.29
N VAL A 158 2.32 4.95 -8.91
CA VAL A 158 2.51 4.97 -10.36
C VAL A 158 3.40 3.79 -10.81
N MET A 159 3.62 3.68 -12.11
CA MET A 159 4.62 2.73 -12.63
C MET A 159 6.00 2.95 -12.02
N PRO A 160 6.81 1.89 -11.83
CA PRO A 160 8.20 2.06 -11.42
C PRO A 160 8.98 2.92 -12.41
N LEU A 161 9.67 3.95 -11.88
CA LEU A 161 10.48 4.90 -12.63
C LEU A 161 11.98 4.57 -12.51
N LYS A 162 12.82 5.33 -13.22
CA LYS A 162 14.27 5.34 -13.05
C LYS A 162 14.66 6.14 -11.80
N SER A 163 15.84 5.92 -11.26
CA SER A 163 16.33 6.65 -10.07
C SER A 163 16.39 8.16 -10.31
N GLU A 164 16.89 8.60 -11.47
CA GLU A 164 16.96 10.01 -11.85
C GLU A 164 15.59 10.68 -11.96
N ASP A 165 14.55 9.94 -12.40
CA ASP A 165 13.19 10.43 -12.48
C ASP A 165 12.58 10.60 -11.08
N TYR A 166 12.76 9.63 -10.19
CA TYR A 166 12.36 9.77 -8.79
C TYR A 166 13.08 10.94 -8.11
N TYR A 167 14.40 11.09 -8.32
CA TYR A 167 15.14 12.23 -7.80
C TYR A 167 14.59 13.56 -8.30
N ARG A 168 14.27 13.69 -9.60
CA ARG A 168 13.63 14.89 -10.18
C ARG A 168 12.31 15.20 -9.47
N LEU A 169 11.45 14.20 -9.27
CA LEU A 169 10.16 14.38 -8.61
C LEU A 169 10.31 14.76 -7.12
N THR A 170 11.34 14.26 -6.41
CA THR A 170 11.60 14.70 -5.02
C THR A 170 11.93 16.18 -4.96
N LYS A 171 12.62 16.75 -5.96
CA LYS A 171 12.87 18.20 -6.07
C LYS A 171 11.59 19.00 -6.36
N SER A 172 10.59 18.36 -6.98
CA SER A 172 9.28 18.95 -7.24
C SER A 172 8.27 18.81 -6.10
N GLY A 173 8.71 18.28 -4.93
CA GLY A 173 7.90 18.17 -3.72
C GLY A 173 7.33 16.79 -3.45
N LEU A 174 7.75 15.77 -4.21
CA LEU A 174 7.39 14.38 -3.90
C LEU A 174 7.99 13.94 -2.57
N ASN A 175 7.15 13.44 -1.66
CA ASN A 175 7.56 12.91 -0.37
C ASN A 175 7.59 11.38 -0.35
N GLY A 176 6.58 10.72 -0.91
CA GLY A 176 6.44 9.28 -0.85
C GLY A 176 6.12 8.61 -2.18
N VAL A 177 6.51 7.37 -2.32
CA VAL A 177 6.16 6.52 -3.46
C VAL A 177 5.57 5.22 -2.95
N VAL A 178 4.40 4.85 -3.44
CA VAL A 178 3.77 3.55 -3.17
C VAL A 178 3.90 2.68 -4.41
N CYS A 179 4.35 1.45 -4.22
CA CYS A 179 4.41 0.47 -5.29
C CYS A 179 3.98 -0.90 -4.78
N PHE A 180 3.05 -1.53 -5.48
CA PHE A 180 2.66 -2.90 -5.19
C PHE A 180 3.47 -3.86 -6.07
N GLN A 181 4.20 -4.80 -5.43
CA GLN A 181 4.83 -5.91 -6.16
C GLN A 181 3.76 -6.84 -6.72
N GLU A 182 2.58 -6.82 -6.15
CA GLU A 182 1.41 -7.66 -6.39
C GLU A 182 1.59 -9.08 -5.88
N THR A 183 2.60 -9.80 -6.38
CA THR A 183 3.06 -11.09 -5.86
C THR A 183 4.56 -11.25 -6.06
N TYR A 184 5.22 -11.95 -5.15
CA TYR A 184 6.62 -12.36 -5.26
C TYR A 184 6.79 -13.72 -5.95
N HIS A 185 5.71 -14.40 -6.32
CA HIS A 185 5.78 -15.69 -7.02
C HIS A 185 6.22 -15.49 -8.48
N LYS A 186 7.54 -15.47 -8.69
CA LYS A 186 8.18 -15.13 -9.96
C LYS A 186 7.64 -15.96 -11.13
N ASP A 187 7.48 -17.28 -10.95
CA ASP A 187 7.04 -18.20 -12.00
C ASP A 187 5.57 -17.96 -12.40
N ARG A 188 4.75 -17.51 -11.46
CA ARG A 188 3.34 -17.20 -11.69
C ARG A 188 3.09 -15.75 -12.08
N TYR A 189 4.07 -14.87 -11.88
CA TYR A 189 3.92 -13.43 -12.06
C TYR A 189 3.40 -13.04 -13.46
N LYS A 190 3.94 -13.67 -14.50
CA LYS A 190 3.55 -13.41 -15.88
C LYS A 190 2.13 -13.89 -16.22
N THR A 191 1.57 -14.82 -15.46
CA THR A 191 0.17 -15.26 -15.60
C THR A 191 -0.79 -14.11 -15.26
N TYR A 192 -0.43 -13.30 -14.28
CA TYR A 192 -1.22 -12.14 -13.85
C TYR A 192 -0.91 -10.88 -14.64
N HIS A 193 0.30 -10.79 -15.18
CA HIS A 193 0.83 -9.64 -15.94
C HIS A 193 1.37 -10.10 -17.29
N PRO A 194 0.50 -10.55 -18.24
CA PRO A 194 0.95 -11.22 -19.46
C PRO A 194 1.69 -10.30 -20.43
N LYS A 195 1.44 -8.98 -20.37
CA LYS A 195 2.01 -8.01 -21.32
C LYS A 195 2.10 -6.61 -20.69
N GLY A 196 2.97 -5.77 -21.25
CA GLY A 196 3.27 -4.42 -20.77
C GLY A 196 4.51 -4.39 -19.88
N MET A 197 4.90 -3.20 -19.40
CA MET A 197 6.07 -3.03 -18.53
C MET A 197 5.93 -3.76 -17.20
N LYS A 198 4.71 -3.87 -16.69
CA LYS A 198 4.43 -4.62 -15.46
C LYS A 198 4.70 -6.12 -15.59
N SER A 199 4.78 -6.68 -16.81
CA SER A 199 5.15 -8.08 -17.02
C SER A 199 6.62 -8.40 -16.73
N ILE A 200 7.47 -7.37 -16.58
CA ILE A 200 8.90 -7.51 -16.31
C ILE A 200 9.11 -7.51 -14.79
N PHE A 201 9.16 -8.70 -14.19
CA PHE A 201 9.27 -8.91 -12.76
C PHE A 201 10.45 -8.16 -12.14
N GLU A 202 11.65 -8.31 -12.72
CA GLU A 202 12.88 -7.69 -12.20
C GLU A 202 12.83 -6.16 -12.25
N TRP A 203 12.21 -5.60 -13.29
CA TRP A 203 12.01 -4.15 -13.35
C TRP A 203 11.17 -3.64 -12.19
N ARG A 204 10.09 -4.36 -11.86
CA ARG A 204 9.18 -3.96 -10.79
C ARG A 204 9.80 -4.16 -9.41
N VAL A 205 10.32 -5.35 -9.12
CA VAL A 205 10.88 -5.66 -7.80
C VAL A 205 12.10 -4.80 -7.46
N ASN A 206 12.93 -4.46 -8.44
CA ASN A 206 14.04 -3.53 -8.28
C ASN A 206 13.61 -2.04 -8.31
N GLY A 207 12.33 -1.76 -8.48
CA GLY A 207 11.78 -0.40 -8.38
C GLY A 207 12.01 0.22 -7.02
N PHE A 208 11.93 -0.58 -5.96
CA PHE A 208 12.15 -0.14 -4.58
C PHE A 208 13.62 0.27 -4.34
N ASP A 209 14.60 -0.44 -4.93
CA ASP A 209 16.01 -0.02 -4.91
C ASP A 209 16.19 1.34 -5.59
N ARG A 210 15.54 1.56 -6.74
CA ARG A 210 15.63 2.84 -7.46
C ARG A 210 15.03 4.00 -6.66
N MET A 211 13.94 3.76 -5.91
CA MET A 211 13.36 4.74 -4.99
C MET A 211 14.34 5.09 -3.85
N GLY A 212 14.95 4.06 -3.24
CA GLY A 212 15.93 4.24 -2.17
C GLY A 212 17.20 4.99 -2.65
N GLN A 213 17.72 4.62 -3.83
CA GLN A 213 18.85 5.32 -4.46
C GLN A 213 18.55 6.79 -4.76
N ALA A 214 17.34 7.10 -5.11
CA ALA A 214 16.87 8.47 -5.36
C ALA A 214 16.61 9.29 -4.09
N GLY A 215 16.73 8.68 -2.91
CA GLY A 215 16.47 9.34 -1.64
C GLY A 215 15.00 9.66 -1.39
N VAL A 216 14.07 8.85 -1.91
CA VAL A 216 12.64 8.98 -1.60
C VAL A 216 12.44 8.86 -0.09
N HIS A 217 11.76 9.85 0.52
CA HIS A 217 11.61 9.91 1.97
C HIS A 217 10.76 8.75 2.53
N LYS A 218 9.68 8.38 1.84
CA LYS A 218 8.79 7.27 2.27
C LYS A 218 8.51 6.31 1.11
N ILE A 219 8.72 5.02 1.33
CA ILE A 219 8.41 3.96 0.37
C ILE A 219 7.30 3.08 0.93
N GLY A 220 6.18 3.03 0.20
CA GLY A 220 5.07 2.12 0.49
C GLY A 220 5.18 0.83 -0.32
N MET A 221 5.04 -0.31 0.35
CA MET A 221 5.11 -1.64 -0.23
C MET A 221 3.79 -2.37 -0.06
N GLY A 222 3.50 -3.31 -0.97
CA GLY A 222 2.32 -4.15 -0.82
C GLY A 222 2.31 -5.34 -1.77
N VAL A 223 1.46 -6.30 -1.40
CA VAL A 223 1.06 -7.43 -2.24
C VAL A 223 -0.47 -7.42 -2.38
N LEU A 224 -0.98 -7.84 -3.52
CA LEU A 224 -2.42 -7.95 -3.74
C LEU A 224 -2.92 -9.30 -3.22
N ILE A 225 -3.59 -9.29 -2.10
CA ILE A 225 -4.14 -10.50 -1.49
C ILE A 225 -5.27 -11.04 -2.35
N GLY A 226 -5.10 -12.25 -2.84
CA GLY A 226 -6.02 -12.94 -3.73
C GLY A 226 -5.35 -13.55 -4.95
N LEU A 227 -4.11 -13.19 -5.28
CA LEU A 227 -3.37 -13.77 -6.39
C LEU A 227 -2.74 -15.11 -6.01
N GLU A 228 -1.93 -15.14 -4.97
CA GLU A 228 -1.17 -16.31 -4.53
C GLU A 228 -1.35 -16.57 -3.01
N PRO A 229 -0.87 -17.69 -2.47
CA PRO A 229 -0.87 -17.97 -1.04
C PRO A 229 -0.25 -16.82 -0.24
N TRP A 230 -1.09 -16.07 0.45
CA TRP A 230 -0.71 -14.80 1.09
C TRP A 230 0.43 -14.93 2.10
N ARG A 231 0.52 -16.05 2.82
CA ARG A 231 1.54 -16.28 3.84
C ARG A 231 2.95 -16.25 3.25
N THR A 232 3.12 -16.86 2.09
CA THR A 232 4.39 -16.89 1.36
C THR A 232 4.70 -15.53 0.77
N ASP A 233 3.72 -14.89 0.11
CA ASP A 233 3.88 -13.55 -0.47
C ASP A 233 4.32 -12.50 0.56
N VAL A 234 3.66 -12.47 1.72
CA VAL A 234 3.99 -11.50 2.77
C VAL A 234 5.31 -11.80 3.47
N THR A 235 5.73 -13.08 3.51
CA THR A 235 7.05 -13.45 4.01
C THR A 235 8.15 -12.96 3.07
N MET A 236 7.98 -13.13 1.76
CA MET A 236 8.89 -12.56 0.76
C MET A 236 8.93 -11.03 0.85
N MET A 237 7.77 -10.38 1.08
CA MET A 237 7.72 -8.93 1.29
C MET A 237 8.44 -8.50 2.59
N ALA A 238 8.36 -9.29 3.67
CA ALA A 238 9.09 -9.02 4.90
C ALA A 238 10.62 -9.12 4.70
N ILE A 239 11.08 -10.10 3.91
CA ILE A 239 12.49 -10.22 3.50
C ILE A 239 12.91 -9.00 2.69
N HIS A 240 12.08 -8.54 1.74
CA HIS A 240 12.35 -7.35 0.94
C HIS A 240 12.42 -6.09 1.82
N LEU A 241 11.51 -5.93 2.77
CA LEU A 241 11.52 -4.81 3.72
C LEU A 241 12.82 -4.78 4.54
N GLN A 242 13.26 -5.93 5.07
CA GLN A 242 14.54 -6.01 5.80
C GLN A 242 15.73 -5.63 4.91
N TYR A 243 15.76 -6.12 3.67
CA TYR A 243 16.78 -5.74 2.69
C TYR A 243 16.80 -4.22 2.48
N LEU A 244 15.66 -3.60 2.23
CA LEU A 244 15.57 -2.17 1.99
C LEU A 244 15.98 -1.35 3.21
N ARG A 245 15.57 -1.74 4.41
CA ARG A 245 15.99 -1.08 5.67
C ARG A 245 17.51 -1.11 5.86
N LYS A 246 18.14 -2.21 5.49
CA LYS A 246 19.60 -2.36 5.57
C LYS A 246 20.34 -1.45 4.57
N HIS A 247 19.81 -1.31 3.35
CA HIS A 247 20.49 -0.58 2.27
C HIS A 247 20.11 0.90 2.21
N TYR A 248 18.88 1.25 2.61
CA TYR A 248 18.31 2.59 2.51
C TYR A 248 17.69 3.00 3.85
N TRP A 249 18.51 3.00 4.90
CA TRP A 249 18.11 3.21 6.29
C TRP A 249 17.51 4.62 6.56
N GLN A 250 17.77 5.60 5.71
CA GLN A 250 17.21 6.97 5.83
C GLN A 250 15.75 7.04 5.36
N THR A 251 15.29 6.03 4.63
CA THR A 251 13.92 5.96 4.10
C THR A 251 12.96 5.40 5.15
N LYS A 252 11.78 6.02 5.27
CA LYS A 252 10.65 5.45 6.01
C LYS A 252 9.91 4.42 5.17
N TYR A 253 9.35 3.42 5.80
CA TYR A 253 8.60 2.37 5.11
C TYR A 253 7.17 2.26 5.59
N SER A 254 6.28 1.94 4.66
CA SER A 254 4.90 1.54 4.96
C SER A 254 4.53 0.28 4.22
N VAL A 255 3.64 -0.51 4.82
CA VAL A 255 3.10 -1.73 4.22
C VAL A 255 1.58 -1.65 4.11
N ASN A 256 1.05 -2.24 3.04
CA ASN A 256 -0.38 -2.32 2.78
C ASN A 256 -0.71 -3.71 2.21
N PHE A 257 -1.85 -4.27 2.63
CA PHE A 257 -2.31 -5.62 2.28
C PHE A 257 -3.71 -5.56 1.65
N PRO A 258 -3.87 -4.92 0.47
CA PRO A 258 -5.18 -4.82 -0.15
C PRO A 258 -5.69 -6.20 -0.53
N ARG A 259 -6.87 -6.57 -0.02
CA ARG A 259 -7.61 -7.72 -0.52
C ARG A 259 -8.24 -7.37 -1.87
N MET A 260 -8.22 -8.32 -2.78
CA MET A 260 -8.86 -8.16 -4.08
C MET A 260 -10.35 -7.83 -3.91
N ARG A 261 -10.83 -6.85 -4.67
CA ARG A 261 -12.23 -6.41 -4.70
C ARG A 261 -12.77 -6.57 -6.12
N PRO A 262 -14.10 -6.69 -6.28
CA PRO A 262 -14.70 -6.68 -7.61
C PRO A 262 -14.24 -5.47 -8.41
N SER A 263 -13.90 -5.69 -9.66
CA SER A 263 -13.49 -4.69 -10.64
C SER A 263 -14.05 -5.09 -12.02
N GLU A 264 -13.94 -4.19 -12.98
CA GLU A 264 -14.27 -4.53 -14.37
C GLU A 264 -13.40 -5.70 -14.84
N GLY A 265 -14.01 -6.73 -15.42
CA GLY A 265 -13.37 -7.98 -15.82
C GLY A 265 -13.95 -9.20 -15.09
N HIS A 266 -13.41 -10.39 -15.41
CA HIS A 266 -13.94 -11.67 -14.93
C HIS A 266 -12.98 -12.41 -13.98
N PHE A 267 -11.85 -11.79 -13.61
CA PHE A 267 -10.87 -12.44 -12.75
C PHE A 267 -11.44 -12.62 -11.34
N GLN A 268 -11.33 -13.84 -10.83
CA GLN A 268 -11.71 -14.19 -9.47
C GLN A 268 -10.44 -14.46 -8.64
N PRO A 269 -10.43 -14.10 -7.36
CA PRO A 269 -9.29 -14.38 -6.50
C PRO A 269 -9.05 -15.89 -6.39
N ASN A 270 -7.79 -16.31 -6.52
CA ASN A 270 -7.36 -17.70 -6.30
C ASN A 270 -7.37 -18.06 -4.82
N VAL A 271 -7.21 -17.06 -3.95
CA VAL A 271 -7.17 -17.21 -2.49
C VAL A 271 -8.08 -16.16 -1.88
N VAL A 272 -8.93 -16.59 -0.95
CA VAL A 272 -9.79 -15.69 -0.17
C VAL A 272 -9.23 -15.58 1.24
N MET A 273 -8.94 -14.36 1.70
CA MET A 273 -8.48 -14.07 3.04
C MET A 273 -9.62 -13.56 3.91
N SER A 274 -9.84 -14.17 5.06
CA SER A 274 -10.81 -13.72 6.07
C SER A 274 -10.32 -12.47 6.81
N ASP A 275 -11.24 -11.75 7.48
CA ASP A 275 -10.89 -10.63 8.37
C ASP A 275 -9.94 -11.06 9.49
N ARG A 276 -10.12 -12.28 9.99
CA ARG A 276 -9.28 -12.87 11.03
C ARG A 276 -7.84 -13.09 10.56
N GLU A 277 -7.64 -13.56 9.33
CA GLU A 277 -6.32 -13.73 8.73
C GLU A 277 -5.65 -12.39 8.39
N LEU A 278 -6.42 -11.41 7.92
CA LEU A 278 -5.88 -10.07 7.70
C LEU A 278 -5.45 -9.40 9.02
N ALA A 279 -6.20 -9.60 10.09
CA ALA A 279 -5.80 -9.15 11.42
C ALA A 279 -4.50 -9.86 11.89
N GLN A 280 -4.41 -11.20 11.72
CA GLN A 280 -3.18 -11.96 11.99
C GLN A 280 -1.97 -11.37 11.26
N LEU A 281 -2.12 -11.08 9.98
CA LEU A 281 -1.07 -10.50 9.15
C LEU A 281 -0.63 -9.13 9.66
N ILE A 282 -1.56 -8.25 9.97
CA ILE A 282 -1.28 -6.90 10.50
C ILE A 282 -0.54 -7.02 11.84
N PHE A 283 -1.00 -7.90 12.73
CA PHE A 283 -0.32 -8.12 14.02
C PHE A 283 1.09 -8.68 13.83
N ALA A 284 1.26 -9.66 12.96
CA ALA A 284 2.57 -10.25 12.66
C ALA A 284 3.56 -9.20 12.17
N PHE A 285 3.15 -8.33 11.22
CA PHE A 285 4.01 -7.24 10.74
C PHE A 285 4.35 -6.23 11.82
N ARG A 286 3.41 -5.84 12.67
CA ARG A 286 3.67 -4.91 13.78
C ARG A 286 4.64 -5.50 14.80
N ILE A 287 4.51 -6.80 15.10
CA ILE A 287 5.39 -7.48 16.04
C ILE A 287 6.79 -7.68 15.44
N PHE A 288 6.86 -7.92 14.14
CA PHE A 288 8.11 -8.08 13.40
C PHE A 288 8.87 -6.75 13.19
N ASP A 289 8.15 -5.67 12.91
CA ASP A 289 8.72 -4.35 12.65
C ASP A 289 7.88 -3.28 13.37
N HIS A 290 8.42 -2.78 14.48
CA HIS A 290 7.72 -1.81 15.31
C HIS A 290 7.60 -0.42 14.66
N ASP A 291 8.50 -0.11 13.71
CA ASP A 291 8.62 1.21 13.09
C ASP A 291 7.89 1.34 11.75
N VAL A 292 7.43 0.22 11.17
CA VAL A 292 6.74 0.24 9.88
C VAL A 292 5.36 0.88 9.99
N ASP A 293 5.02 1.79 9.09
CA ASP A 293 3.64 2.25 8.94
C ASP A 293 2.78 1.14 8.34
N ILE A 294 1.60 0.91 8.90
CA ILE A 294 0.62 -0.04 8.37
C ILE A 294 -0.61 0.72 7.92
N SER A 295 -0.85 0.70 6.61
CA SER A 295 -1.97 1.43 5.99
C SER A 295 -3.15 0.50 5.70
N VAL A 296 -4.37 0.97 6.01
CA VAL A 296 -5.61 0.26 5.73
C VAL A 296 -6.56 1.16 4.95
N SER A 297 -6.79 0.82 3.68
CA SER A 297 -7.60 1.61 2.77
C SER A 297 -9.11 1.34 2.90
N THR A 298 -9.91 2.11 2.18
CA THR A 298 -11.37 1.94 2.04
C THR A 298 -11.79 0.67 1.31
N ARG A 299 -10.86 -0.19 0.88
CA ARG A 299 -11.14 -1.55 0.42
C ARG A 299 -11.76 -2.41 1.52
N GLU A 300 -11.39 -2.14 2.79
CA GLU A 300 -11.87 -2.88 3.93
C GLU A 300 -13.15 -2.28 4.50
N ASN A 301 -14.02 -3.15 5.03
CA ASN A 301 -15.32 -2.72 5.57
C ASN A 301 -15.18 -1.86 6.84
N PRO A 302 -16.18 -1.01 7.15
CA PRO A 302 -16.14 -0.11 8.30
C PRO A 302 -15.88 -0.80 9.63
N ASN A 303 -16.47 -1.98 9.85
CA ASN A 303 -16.33 -2.72 11.09
C ASN A 303 -14.88 -3.20 11.30
N PHE A 304 -14.29 -3.84 10.28
CA PHE A 304 -12.89 -4.25 10.34
C PHE A 304 -11.95 -3.06 10.57
N ARG A 305 -12.15 -1.96 9.82
CA ARG A 305 -11.32 -0.75 9.93
C ARG A 305 -11.38 -0.13 11.32
N ASN A 306 -12.57 -0.07 11.92
CA ASN A 306 -12.70 0.44 13.29
C ASN A 306 -11.88 -0.38 14.29
N HIS A 307 -11.97 -1.70 14.25
CA HIS A 307 -11.22 -2.55 15.19
C HIS A 307 -9.72 -2.49 14.96
N ILE A 308 -9.27 -2.58 13.71
CA ILE A 308 -7.84 -2.62 13.40
C ILE A 308 -7.14 -1.28 13.66
N ALA A 309 -7.86 -0.16 13.66
CA ALA A 309 -7.35 1.16 14.02
C ALA A 309 -6.70 1.18 15.42
N THR A 310 -7.22 0.38 16.35
CA THR A 310 -6.71 0.33 17.72
C THR A 310 -5.71 -0.80 17.95
N LEU A 311 -5.48 -1.66 16.95
CA LEU A 311 -4.73 -2.90 17.11
C LEU A 311 -3.44 -2.98 16.29
N GLY A 312 -3.22 -2.09 15.31
CA GLY A 312 -2.00 -2.19 14.50
C GLY A 312 -1.89 -1.19 13.35
N ALA A 313 -3.01 -0.69 12.82
CA ALA A 313 -2.98 0.29 11.75
C ALA A 313 -2.46 1.65 12.25
N THR A 314 -1.74 2.37 11.38
CA THR A 314 -1.20 3.71 11.64
C THR A 314 -1.75 4.76 10.69
N SER A 315 -2.22 4.34 9.52
CA SER A 315 -2.82 5.24 8.53
C SER A 315 -4.05 4.64 7.85
N MET A 316 -4.98 5.50 7.46
CA MET A 316 -6.21 5.12 6.76
C MET A 316 -6.58 6.14 5.70
N SER A 317 -7.16 5.69 4.58
CA SER A 317 -7.85 6.58 3.66
C SER A 317 -9.30 6.80 4.07
N ALA A 318 -9.91 7.90 3.67
CA ALA A 318 -11.35 8.15 3.86
C ALA A 318 -11.92 8.96 2.69
N GLY A 319 -13.20 8.75 2.39
CA GLY A 319 -13.89 9.41 1.30
C GLY A 319 -13.26 9.13 -0.07
N SER A 320 -12.63 7.96 -0.24
CA SER A 320 -11.86 7.64 -1.44
C SER A 320 -12.75 7.49 -2.66
N LYS A 321 -12.30 8.07 -3.78
CA LYS A 321 -12.76 7.79 -5.14
C LYS A 321 -11.65 7.10 -5.89
N THR A 322 -11.98 6.06 -6.67
CA THR A 322 -11.00 5.23 -7.40
C THR A 322 -11.10 5.39 -8.91
N ASP A 323 -11.77 6.42 -9.33
CA ASP A 323 -11.99 6.87 -10.70
C ASP A 323 -11.29 8.21 -10.95
N PRO A 324 -10.73 8.45 -12.15
CA PRO A 324 -10.12 9.73 -12.49
C PRO A 324 -11.16 10.86 -12.49
N GLY A 325 -10.89 11.91 -11.71
CA GLY A 325 -11.79 13.04 -11.61
C GLY A 325 -13.05 12.79 -10.78
N GLY A 326 -13.08 11.77 -9.95
CA GLY A 326 -14.26 11.32 -9.22
C GLY A 326 -14.75 12.24 -8.11
N TYR A 327 -13.97 13.25 -7.70
CA TYR A 327 -14.40 14.18 -6.65
C TYR A 327 -15.21 15.37 -7.21
N ALA A 328 -14.95 15.79 -8.44
CA ALA A 328 -15.61 16.96 -9.02
C ALA A 328 -15.90 16.83 -10.53
N THR A 329 -14.90 16.36 -11.31
CA THR A 329 -14.89 16.52 -12.77
C THR A 329 -15.67 15.42 -13.48
N TYR A 330 -15.47 14.14 -13.07
CA TYR A 330 -16.08 12.97 -13.71
C TYR A 330 -16.68 12.00 -12.69
N PRO A 331 -17.67 12.37 -11.89
CA PRO A 331 -18.22 11.54 -10.80
C PRO A 331 -18.93 10.25 -11.25
N GLN A 332 -19.03 10.02 -12.55
CA GLN A 332 -19.60 8.84 -13.19
C GLN A 332 -18.55 7.98 -13.92
N ALA A 333 -17.24 8.29 -13.75
CA ALA A 333 -16.19 7.51 -14.37
C ALA A 333 -16.11 6.10 -13.77
N LEU A 334 -15.46 5.16 -14.49
CA LEU A 334 -15.30 3.80 -14.00
C LEU A 334 -14.29 3.76 -12.85
N GLU A 335 -14.72 3.23 -11.72
CA GLU A 335 -13.86 2.94 -10.58
C GLU A 335 -12.86 1.80 -10.90
N GLN A 336 -11.63 1.91 -10.42
CA GLN A 336 -10.64 0.84 -10.54
C GLN A 336 -11.09 -0.45 -9.84
N PHE A 337 -11.76 -0.28 -8.71
CA PHE A 337 -12.38 -1.35 -7.91
C PHE A 337 -13.46 -0.76 -6.98
N VAL A 338 -14.38 -1.60 -6.54
CA VAL A 338 -15.48 -1.20 -5.65
C VAL A 338 -14.93 -0.86 -4.25
N VAL A 339 -15.25 0.34 -3.76
CA VAL A 339 -14.96 0.79 -2.40
C VAL A 339 -15.93 0.11 -1.42
N SER A 340 -15.42 -0.34 -0.26
CA SER A 340 -16.23 -1.03 0.77
C SER A 340 -16.63 -0.11 1.93
N ASP A 341 -15.81 0.88 2.25
CA ASP A 341 -16.09 1.89 3.27
C ASP A 341 -16.33 3.24 2.60
N GLU A 342 -17.59 3.58 2.41
CA GLU A 342 -18.02 4.83 1.76
C GLU A 342 -18.21 5.99 2.74
N ARG A 343 -17.86 5.79 4.02
CA ARG A 343 -17.97 6.86 5.04
C ARG A 343 -17.20 8.10 4.64
N THR A 344 -17.78 9.23 4.94
CA THR A 344 -17.12 10.54 4.84
C THR A 344 -15.92 10.63 5.80
N PRO A 345 -14.95 11.51 5.54
CA PRO A 345 -13.84 11.75 6.46
C PRO A 345 -14.30 12.11 7.89
N ALA A 346 -15.36 12.89 8.02
CA ALA A 346 -15.93 13.27 9.33
C ALA A 346 -16.52 12.06 10.09
N GLU A 347 -17.18 11.13 9.39
CA GLU A 347 -17.70 9.91 10.00
C GLU A 347 -16.58 8.97 10.44
N VAL A 348 -15.51 8.84 9.65
CA VAL A 348 -14.32 8.05 10.02
C VAL A 348 -13.62 8.69 11.22
N GLU A 349 -13.41 10.01 11.21
CA GLU A 349 -12.83 10.75 12.33
C GLU A 349 -13.65 10.55 13.62
N LYS A 350 -14.98 10.66 13.52
CA LYS A 350 -15.89 10.43 14.66
C LYS A 350 -15.73 9.01 15.22
N ALA A 351 -15.63 8.01 14.35
CA ALA A 351 -15.43 6.60 14.75
C ALA A 351 -14.07 6.41 15.44
N VAL A 352 -13.00 6.98 14.90
CA VAL A 352 -11.64 6.93 15.49
C VAL A 352 -11.62 7.60 16.87
N LYS A 353 -12.22 8.79 17.00
CA LYS A 353 -12.32 9.51 18.29
C LYS A 353 -13.16 8.75 19.33
N ALA A 354 -14.23 8.08 18.91
CA ALA A 354 -15.05 7.27 19.82
C ALA A 354 -14.28 6.08 20.42
N MET A 355 -13.19 5.64 19.78
CA MET A 355 -12.31 4.60 20.29
C MET A 355 -11.15 5.14 21.14
N GLY A 356 -11.11 6.44 21.43
CA GLY A 356 -10.07 7.11 22.22
C GLY A 356 -8.77 7.34 21.45
N TYR A 357 -8.84 7.42 20.12
CA TYR A 357 -7.74 7.76 19.23
C TYR A 357 -7.94 9.14 18.60
N GLU A 358 -6.86 9.74 18.15
CA GLU A 358 -6.86 11.01 17.42
C GLU A 358 -6.59 10.80 15.94
N VAL A 359 -7.24 11.60 15.09
CA VAL A 359 -6.93 11.66 13.66
C VAL A 359 -5.87 12.73 13.43
N VAL A 360 -4.79 12.34 12.76
CA VAL A 360 -3.71 13.22 12.33
C VAL A 360 -3.90 13.53 10.85
N TRP A 361 -4.30 14.75 10.55
CA TRP A 361 -4.47 15.24 9.20
C TRP A 361 -3.16 15.72 8.59
N LYS A 362 -2.26 16.30 9.41
CA LYS A 362 -0.94 16.78 9.03
C LYS A 362 0.07 16.42 10.11
N ASP A 363 1.10 15.64 9.77
CA ASP A 363 2.17 15.23 10.67
C ASP A 363 3.57 15.63 10.19
N TRP A 364 3.66 16.25 9.02
CA TRP A 364 4.91 16.61 8.41
C TRP A 364 4.80 17.90 7.58
N ASP A 365 5.84 18.72 7.62
CA ASP A 365 5.93 19.95 6.85
C ASP A 365 7.40 20.20 6.44
N LYS A 366 7.63 20.55 5.19
CA LYS A 366 8.94 20.92 4.66
C LYS A 366 9.32 22.34 5.05
N ILE A 367 9.44 22.59 6.34
CA ILE A 367 9.77 23.94 6.83
C ILE A 367 11.25 24.29 6.67
N PHE A 368 12.12 23.26 6.58
CA PHE A 368 13.58 23.40 6.61
C PHE A 368 14.27 22.95 5.32
N ASP A 369 13.52 22.71 4.24
CA ASP A 369 14.07 22.35 2.91
C ASP A 369 14.27 23.60 2.03
#